data_57ced4e7f7522070ace80ef73eed8e3d
#
_entry.id   57ced4e7f7522070ace80ef73eed8e3d
#
_cell.length_a   1.000
_cell.length_b   1.000
_cell.length_c   1.000
_cell.angle_alpha   90.00
_cell.angle_beta   90.00
_cell.angle_gamma   90.00
#
_symmetry.space_group_name_H-M   'P 1'
#
loop_
_entity.id
_entity.type
_entity.pdbx_description
1 polymer ?
#
loop_
_entity_poly.entity_id
_entity_poly.type
_entity_poly.pdbx_seq_one_letter_code
_entity_poly.pdbx_strand_id
1 'polypeptide(L)' 'MRFTAAVSHEDPWYVARCLEVEVTSQGESFEEALANLGEALELYFDDQPFPEGIEAPVIAPVDIPA' A
#
# COMPACT_ATOMS: atom_id res chain seq x y z
N MET A 1 -13.39 0.67 5.24
CA MET A 1 -12.70 1.37 4.14
C MET A 1 -11.61 0.48 3.57
N ARG A 2 -11.51 0.41 2.25
CA ARG A 2 -10.50 -0.43 1.60
C ARG A 2 -9.49 0.43 0.86
N PHE A 3 -8.22 0.11 1.03
CA PHE A 3 -7.13 0.75 0.30
C PHE A 3 -6.41 -0.28 -0.55
N THR A 4 -5.64 0.19 -1.50
CA THR A 4 -4.90 -0.66 -2.43
C THR A 4 -3.43 -0.57 -2.11
N ALA A 5 -2.76 -1.71 -2.03
CA ALA A 5 -1.33 -1.77 -1.77
C ALA A 5 -0.59 -2.37 -2.95
N ALA A 6 0.58 -1.81 -3.24
CA ALA A 6 1.55 -2.42 -4.13
C ALA A 6 2.68 -2.95 -3.25
N VAL A 7 3.02 -4.23 -3.40
CA VAL A 7 4.06 -4.85 -2.59
C VAL A 7 5.20 -5.26 -3.50
N SER A 8 6.41 -4.82 -3.17
CA SER A 8 7.61 -5.20 -3.91
C SER A 8 8.58 -5.92 -2.98
N HIS A 9 9.34 -6.83 -3.57
CA HIS A 9 10.39 -7.53 -2.83
C HIS A 9 11.69 -6.74 -3.01
N GLU A 10 12.14 -6.16 -1.91
CA GLU A 10 13.38 -5.37 -1.88
C GLU A 10 14.29 -6.03 -0.84
N ASP A 11 14.95 -7.08 -1.28
CA ASP A 11 15.72 -7.99 -0.44
C ASP A 11 16.57 -7.24 0.59
N PRO A 12 16.50 -7.60 1.88
CA PRO A 12 15.78 -8.73 2.46
C PRO A 12 14.33 -8.45 2.85
N TRP A 13 13.78 -7.32 2.45
CA TRP A 13 12.47 -6.85 2.89
C TRP A 13 11.41 -6.98 1.82
N TYR A 14 10.16 -7.00 2.25
CA TYR A 14 9.02 -6.73 1.39
C TYR A 14 8.51 -5.34 1.77
N VAL A 15 8.22 -4.53 0.77
CA VAL A 15 7.78 -3.15 0.98
C VAL A 15 6.37 -3.00 0.43
N ALA A 16 5.45 -2.55 1.27
CA ALA A 16 4.06 -2.34 0.89
C ALA A 16 3.79 -0.84 0.85
N ARG A 17 3.31 -0.35 -0.30
CA ARG A 17 2.98 1.05 -0.49
C ARG A 17 1.50 1.18 -0.74
N CYS A 18 0.84 2.08 0.01
CA CYS A 18 -0.53 2.41 -0.28
C CYS A 18 -0.59 3.33 -1.49
N LEU A 19 -1.54 3.08 -2.38
CA LEU A 19 -1.64 3.84 -3.63
C LEU A 19 -2.54 5.05 -3.52
N GLU A 20 -3.42 5.09 -2.53
CA GLU A 20 -4.35 6.21 -2.36
C GLU A 20 -3.77 7.33 -1.49
N VAL A 21 -2.95 6.98 -0.53
CA VAL A 21 -2.29 7.96 0.34
C VAL A 21 -0.84 7.57 0.51
N GLU A 22 0.01 8.53 0.91
CA GLU A 22 1.44 8.27 1.00
C GLU A 22 1.81 7.62 2.33
N VAL A 23 1.51 6.33 2.44
CA VAL A 23 1.88 5.52 3.58
C VAL A 23 2.57 4.27 3.05
N THR A 24 3.72 3.96 3.64
CA THR A 24 4.53 2.82 3.23
C THR A 24 4.94 2.05 4.48
N SER A 25 5.03 0.74 4.37
CA SER A 25 5.51 -0.09 5.44
C SER A 25 6.33 -1.24 4.87
N GLN A 26 6.97 -2.00 5.73
CA GLN A 26 7.79 -3.11 5.28
C GLN A 26 7.66 -4.28 6.26
N GLY A 27 8.09 -5.44 5.82
CA GLY A 27 8.11 -6.64 6.63
C GLY A 27 9.04 -7.66 6.04
N GLU A 28 9.19 -8.78 6.74
CA GLU A 28 10.08 -9.86 6.30
C GLU A 28 9.38 -10.84 5.37
N SER A 29 8.07 -10.64 5.16
CA SER A 29 7.28 -11.43 4.23
C SER A 29 6.23 -10.53 3.60
N PHE A 30 5.62 -11.03 2.53
CA PHE A 30 4.51 -10.34 1.87
C PHE A 30 3.38 -10.06 2.87
N GLU A 31 2.98 -11.10 3.62
CA GLU A 31 1.88 -10.98 4.59
C GLU A 31 2.22 -10.00 5.70
N GLU A 32 3.45 -10.02 6.18
CA GLU A 32 3.88 -9.11 7.24
C GLU A 32 3.87 -7.66 6.76
N ALA A 33 4.37 -7.43 5.55
CA ALA A 33 4.39 -6.08 4.98
C ALA A 33 2.97 -5.53 4.85
N LEU A 34 2.01 -6.36 4.40
CA LEU A 34 0.62 -5.93 4.30
C LEU A 34 0.00 -5.66 5.66
N ALA A 35 0.26 -6.54 6.64
CA ALA A 35 -0.27 -6.35 7.99
C ALA A 35 0.28 -5.05 8.60
N ASN A 36 1.58 -4.82 8.41
CA ASN A 36 2.21 -3.60 8.93
C ASN A 36 1.68 -2.36 8.22
N LEU A 37 1.39 -2.45 6.93
CA LEU A 37 0.77 -1.33 6.21
C LEU A 37 -0.62 -1.04 6.77
N GLY A 38 -1.40 -2.07 7.07
CA GLY A 38 -2.71 -1.89 7.68
C GLY A 38 -2.64 -1.14 8.99
N GLU A 39 -1.69 -1.52 9.85
CA GLU A 39 -1.50 -0.83 11.12
C GLU A 39 -1.07 0.62 10.90
N ALA A 40 -0.16 0.85 9.95
CA ALA A 40 0.30 2.20 9.63
C ALA A 40 -0.84 3.07 9.13
N LEU A 41 -1.74 2.50 8.32
CA LEU A 41 -2.90 3.23 7.82
C LEU A 41 -3.89 3.56 8.94
N GLU A 42 -4.09 2.64 9.88
CA GLU A 42 -4.94 2.90 11.03
C GLU A 42 -4.41 4.07 11.84
N LEU A 43 -3.10 4.11 12.07
CA LEU A 43 -2.47 5.21 12.78
C LEU A 43 -2.54 6.51 11.99
N TYR A 44 -2.36 6.42 10.68
CA TYR A 44 -2.41 7.59 9.81
C TYR A 44 -3.78 8.27 9.88
N PHE A 45 -4.85 7.49 9.94
CA PHE A 45 -6.21 8.03 9.99
C PHE A 45 -6.76 8.20 11.40
N ASP A 46 -5.94 7.98 12.42
CA ASP A 46 -6.38 8.13 13.80
C ASP A 46 -6.73 9.59 14.13
N ASP A 47 -5.97 10.53 13.57
CA ASP A 47 -6.14 11.96 13.81
C ASP A 47 -6.84 12.70 12.68
N GLN A 48 -7.29 11.99 11.65
CA GLN A 48 -7.89 12.65 10.51
C GLN A 48 -8.95 11.75 9.89
N PRO A 49 -9.97 12.34 9.27
CA PRO A 49 -11.03 11.52 8.67
C PRO A 49 -10.53 10.82 7.42
N PHE A 50 -11.21 9.73 7.07
CA PHE A 50 -10.98 9.09 5.80
C PHE A 50 -11.31 10.06 4.68
N PRO A 51 -10.51 10.09 3.62
CA PRO A 51 -10.77 11.00 2.51
C PRO A 51 -12.04 10.60 1.77
N GLU A 52 -12.78 11.60 1.32
CA GLU A 52 -13.98 11.39 0.53
C GLU A 52 -13.63 11.45 -0.95
N GLY A 53 -14.33 10.65 -1.75
CA GLY A 53 -14.18 10.70 -3.20
C GLY A 53 -12.91 10.06 -3.74
N ILE A 54 -12.18 9.33 -2.90
CA ILE A 54 -11.02 8.59 -3.39
C ILE A 54 -11.49 7.38 -4.16
N GLU A 55 -10.98 7.23 -5.37
CA GLU A 55 -11.20 6.04 -6.16
C GLU A 55 -9.97 5.15 -6.08
N ALA A 56 -10.19 3.85 -5.92
CA ALA A 56 -9.10 2.89 -5.96
C ALA A 56 -8.49 2.92 -7.36
N PRO A 57 -7.16 2.95 -7.47
CA PRO A 57 -6.52 2.91 -8.78
C PRO A 57 -6.71 1.55 -9.44
N VAL A 58 -6.72 1.55 -10.75
CA VAL A 58 -6.75 0.32 -11.52
C VAL A 58 -5.31 -0.05 -11.85
N ILE A 59 -4.92 -1.26 -11.44
CA ILE A 59 -3.57 -1.76 -11.70
C ILE A 59 -3.60 -2.52 -13.00
N ALA A 60 -2.76 -2.12 -13.94
CA ALA A 60 -2.75 -2.73 -15.27
C ALA A 60 -1.33 -2.84 -15.80
N PRO A 61 -1.04 -3.92 -16.54
CA PRO A 61 0.25 -4.05 -17.18
C PRO A 61 0.33 -3.13 -18.41
N VAL A 62 1.54 -2.75 -18.76
CA VAL A 62 1.79 -1.98 -19.96
C VAL A 62 2.86 -2.72 -20.75
N ASP A 63 2.54 -3.11 -21.97
CA ASP A 63 3.48 -3.81 -22.82
C ASP A 63 4.23 -2.80 -23.69
N ILE A 64 5.52 -3.01 -23.81
CA ILE A 64 6.34 -2.22 -24.71
C ILE A 64 7.00 -3.15 -25.72
N PRO A 65 7.21 -2.68 -26.96
CA PRO A 65 7.92 -3.48 -27.93
C PRO A 65 9.40 -3.55 -27.55
N ALA A 66 9.92 -4.76 -27.38
CA ALA A 66 11.32 -4.94 -26.96
C ALA A 66 11.92 -6.17 -27.62
#